data_4f2d97ada84f041709c12635aac6822e
#
_entry.id   4f2d97ada84f041709c12635aac6822e
#
_cell.length_a   1.000
_cell.length_b   1.000
_cell.length_c   1.000
_cell.angle_alpha   90.00
_cell.angle_beta   90.00
_cell.angle_gamma   90.00
#
_symmetry.space_group_name_H-M   'P 1'
#
loop_
_entity.id
_entity.type
_entity.pdbx_description
1 polymer ?
#
loop_
_entity_poly.entity_id
_entity_poly.type
_entity_poly.pdbx_seq_one_letter_code
_entity_poly.pdbx_strand_id
1 'polypeptide(L)'
;MALLCLLLELRAELGIVLSVAHVNHKLRGEESDEDERFVAELARQHGLELHVSEAPVSGSRRSEGGSEIGSGVISRIEAAARELRYGFFRQLAREGRVTKIATAHTLDDQAETVLLRIFRGTGIRGLSGIHPRIIFEEQGRAFGEVLRPLLGFRRAALQKFLHEWDQSWREDSSNRDLAFLRNRVRHRLLPMIGEEFGEAAIEHMGELAEIARAEEEHWERGHLEIAAQLASAAKAATYSAALTARLKPRPFKTESNKAGPNKAESNKTGSHPEFLPPPETRQAASLLVGPLLALPLAAQRWLVRAWLETNAPDLSISFRLIEEALELARGSVGKRSVGEKSVGKRLELPGGRHLLRRSLRLGRRLGRQEVLLGFEPFSGGGEAADYEYILAVPGAVEVPELEACIEARVVDAGGVPEDERGELLDLEHMPKEVLIRNWRAGDRYWPAHTAAGKKVKELLSDRHAIGAEKKLWPVAVAEGCGLVWMRGFAVPAAFRAPAGARKAIWIREMAGMM
;
A
#
# COMPACT_ATOMS: atom_id res chain seq x y z
N MET A 1 -9.29 25.67 -23.92
CA MET A 1 -9.89 27.00 -24.17
C MET A 1 -11.20 27.18 -23.41
N ALA A 2 -12.27 26.44 -23.64
CA ALA A 2 -13.59 26.66 -23.01
C ALA A 2 -13.54 26.85 -21.48
N LEU A 3 -12.78 26.01 -20.76
CA LEU A 3 -12.59 26.17 -19.31
C LEU A 3 -11.99 27.53 -18.93
N LEU A 4 -10.98 27.98 -19.67
CA LEU A 4 -10.35 29.28 -19.42
C LEU A 4 -11.33 30.43 -19.66
N CYS A 5 -12.05 30.43 -20.79
CA CYS A 5 -13.04 31.46 -21.11
C CYS A 5 -14.14 31.53 -20.03
N LEU A 6 -14.68 30.39 -19.63
CA LEU A 6 -15.70 30.33 -18.57
C LEU A 6 -15.16 30.84 -17.22
N LEU A 7 -13.96 30.49 -16.84
CA LEU A 7 -13.35 30.94 -15.58
C LEU A 7 -13.00 32.43 -15.62
N LEU A 8 -12.59 32.97 -16.78
CA LEU A 8 -12.36 34.40 -16.95
C LEU A 8 -13.65 35.21 -16.79
N GLU A 9 -14.76 34.73 -17.34
CA GLU A 9 -16.08 35.35 -17.22
C GLU A 9 -16.55 35.32 -15.76
N LEU A 10 -16.43 34.17 -15.11
CA LEU A 10 -16.96 33.95 -13.76
C LEU A 10 -16.02 34.43 -12.65
N ARG A 11 -14.78 34.87 -12.97
CA ARG A 11 -13.76 35.17 -11.94
C ARG A 11 -14.20 36.21 -10.90
N ALA A 12 -14.96 37.23 -11.32
CA ALA A 12 -15.44 38.28 -10.45
C ALA A 12 -16.54 37.79 -9.50
N GLU A 13 -17.43 36.98 -10.03
CA GLU A 13 -18.53 36.37 -9.24
C GLU A 13 -18.01 35.34 -8.24
N LEU A 14 -17.04 34.51 -8.66
CA LEU A 14 -16.44 33.50 -7.82
C LEU A 14 -15.39 34.05 -6.84
N GLY A 15 -14.97 35.31 -7.01
CA GLY A 15 -13.92 35.91 -6.18
C GLY A 15 -12.57 35.20 -6.27
N ILE A 16 -12.20 34.71 -7.48
CA ILE A 16 -10.98 33.93 -7.68
C ILE A 16 -9.93 34.70 -8.47
N VAL A 17 -8.66 34.43 -8.17
CA VAL A 17 -7.51 34.84 -8.97
C VAL A 17 -7.09 33.66 -9.81
N LEU A 18 -6.92 33.89 -11.12
CA LEU A 18 -6.58 32.86 -12.08
C LEU A 18 -5.09 32.94 -12.43
N SER A 19 -4.47 31.78 -12.56
CA SER A 19 -3.17 31.57 -13.21
C SER A 19 -3.26 30.37 -14.15
N VAL A 20 -2.30 30.23 -15.05
CA VAL A 20 -2.23 29.13 -16.02
C VAL A 20 -1.06 28.22 -15.65
N ALA A 21 -1.29 26.91 -15.65
CA ALA A 21 -0.25 25.90 -15.47
C ALA A 21 -0.10 25.08 -16.76
N HIS A 22 1.12 25.02 -17.31
CA HIS A 22 1.46 24.26 -18.50
C HIS A 22 2.59 23.27 -18.21
N VAL A 23 2.45 22.04 -18.70
CA VAL A 23 3.51 21.02 -18.60
C VAL A 23 3.91 20.59 -20.00
N ASN A 24 5.14 20.93 -20.39
CA ASN A 24 5.71 20.53 -21.67
C ASN A 24 6.45 19.18 -21.48
N HIS A 25 5.89 18.12 -22.04
CA HIS A 25 6.47 16.76 -21.96
C HIS A 25 7.55 16.50 -23.01
N LYS A 26 7.80 17.45 -23.94
CA LYS A 26 8.77 17.34 -25.06
C LYS A 26 8.58 16.08 -25.92
N LEU A 27 7.37 15.52 -25.96
CA LEU A 27 7.08 14.28 -26.68
C LEU A 27 7.05 14.47 -28.21
N ARG A 28 6.77 15.70 -28.69
CA ARG A 28 6.57 16.04 -30.12
C ARG A 28 7.57 17.04 -30.65
N GLY A 29 8.68 17.30 -29.94
CA GLY A 29 9.71 18.27 -30.37
C GLY A 29 9.12 19.68 -30.53
N GLU A 30 9.29 20.28 -31.71
CA GLU A 30 8.89 21.68 -32.01
C GLU A 30 7.38 21.94 -31.80
N GLU A 31 6.50 20.98 -32.09
CA GLU A 31 5.05 21.15 -31.84
C GLU A 31 4.75 21.35 -30.34
N SER A 32 5.47 20.65 -29.45
CA SER A 32 5.31 20.84 -28.01
C SER A 32 5.73 22.24 -27.57
N ASP A 33 6.76 22.81 -28.22
CA ASP A 33 7.25 24.16 -27.93
C ASP A 33 6.33 25.24 -28.53
N GLU A 34 5.68 24.95 -29.65
CA GLU A 34 4.63 25.81 -30.19
C GLU A 34 3.40 25.87 -29.32
N ASP A 35 2.98 24.73 -28.73
CA ASP A 35 1.87 24.67 -27.78
C ASP A 35 2.19 25.51 -26.54
N GLU A 36 3.41 25.41 -26.02
CA GLU A 36 3.86 26.23 -24.89
C GLU A 36 3.83 27.73 -25.23
N ARG A 37 4.35 28.12 -26.42
CA ARG A 37 4.30 29.52 -26.90
C ARG A 37 2.86 30.03 -27.03
N PHE A 38 1.96 29.20 -27.55
CA PHE A 38 0.54 29.54 -27.64
C PHE A 38 -0.09 29.77 -26.24
N VAL A 39 0.22 28.92 -25.29
CA VAL A 39 -0.27 29.07 -23.90
C VAL A 39 0.32 30.30 -23.23
N ALA A 40 1.60 30.59 -23.47
CA ALA A 40 2.27 31.79 -22.93
C ALA A 40 1.66 33.08 -23.47
N GLU A 41 1.41 33.13 -24.78
CA GLU A 41 0.78 34.29 -25.42
C GLU A 41 -0.65 34.49 -24.89
N LEU A 42 -1.39 33.41 -24.72
CA LEU A 42 -2.73 33.48 -24.18
C LEU A 42 -2.75 34.00 -22.72
N ALA A 43 -1.83 33.52 -21.89
CA ALA A 43 -1.70 34.00 -20.51
C ALA A 43 -1.35 35.50 -20.49
N ARG A 44 -0.45 35.95 -21.37
CA ARG A 44 -0.07 37.35 -21.51
C ARG A 44 -1.26 38.22 -21.94
N GLN A 45 -2.06 37.78 -22.92
CA GLN A 45 -3.24 38.51 -23.42
C GLN A 45 -4.28 38.76 -22.32
N HIS A 46 -4.45 37.82 -21.41
CA HIS A 46 -5.42 37.92 -20.31
C HIS A 46 -4.80 38.41 -18.98
N GLY A 47 -3.51 38.78 -18.97
CA GLY A 47 -2.82 39.25 -17.77
C GLY A 47 -2.74 38.21 -16.66
N LEU A 48 -2.58 36.94 -17.03
CA LEU A 48 -2.51 35.80 -16.11
C LEU A 48 -1.07 35.40 -15.82
N GLU A 49 -0.78 35.01 -14.57
CA GLU A 49 0.48 34.40 -14.21
C GLU A 49 0.58 33.03 -14.89
N LEU A 50 1.75 32.71 -15.47
CA LEU A 50 2.01 31.43 -16.12
C LEU A 50 3.04 30.63 -15.34
N HIS A 51 2.68 29.41 -14.98
CA HIS A 51 3.57 28.41 -14.38
C HIS A 51 3.89 27.34 -15.41
N VAL A 52 5.16 27.19 -15.78
CA VAL A 52 5.62 26.20 -16.76
C VAL A 52 6.50 25.16 -16.08
N SER A 53 6.33 23.90 -16.45
CA SER A 53 7.24 22.81 -16.11
C SER A 53 7.65 22.06 -17.36
N GLU A 54 8.95 21.95 -17.58
CA GLU A 54 9.50 21.03 -18.58
C GLU A 54 9.75 19.67 -17.92
N ALA A 55 9.02 18.66 -18.36
CA ALA A 55 9.09 17.32 -17.80
C ALA A 55 9.20 16.27 -18.92
N PRO A 56 10.41 16.10 -19.49
CA PRO A 56 10.62 15.15 -20.58
C PRO A 56 10.36 13.73 -20.10
N VAL A 57 9.50 13.00 -20.83
CA VAL A 57 9.22 11.59 -20.55
C VAL A 57 10.34 10.76 -21.18
N SER A 58 11.16 10.12 -20.35
CA SER A 58 12.21 9.20 -20.78
C SER A 58 11.61 7.99 -21.49
N GLY A 59 11.94 7.76 -22.76
CA GLY A 59 11.45 6.63 -23.56
C GLY A 59 10.82 6.99 -24.89
N SER A 60 10.72 8.29 -25.25
CA SER A 60 10.12 8.75 -26.50
C SER A 60 11.08 8.77 -27.71
N ARG A 61 12.29 8.21 -27.64
CA ARG A 61 13.07 8.00 -28.86
C ARG A 61 12.33 6.96 -29.69
N ARG A 62 11.64 7.43 -30.75
CA ARG A 62 11.31 6.59 -31.89
C ARG A 62 12.61 5.89 -32.28
N SER A 63 12.67 4.58 -32.13
CA SER A 63 13.67 3.78 -32.81
C SER A 63 13.45 4.04 -34.31
N GLU A 64 14.44 4.53 -34.99
CA GLU A 64 14.48 4.73 -36.46
C GLU A 64 14.46 3.35 -37.18
N GLY A 65 13.64 2.46 -36.75
CA GLY A 65 13.42 1.15 -37.36
C GLY A 65 11.99 0.75 -37.05
N GLY A 66 11.15 0.83 -38.06
CA GLY A 66 9.70 0.64 -38.11
C GLY A 66 9.10 -0.61 -37.45
N SER A 67 9.38 -0.89 -36.20
CA SER A 67 8.64 -1.88 -35.43
C SER A 67 7.54 -1.15 -34.66
N GLU A 68 6.29 -1.60 -34.82
CA GLU A 68 5.12 -1.14 -34.09
C GLU A 68 5.42 -1.12 -32.60
N ILE A 69 5.35 0.07 -31.99
CA ILE A 69 5.46 0.23 -30.54
C ILE A 69 4.27 -0.47 -29.93
N GLY A 70 4.47 -1.58 -29.22
CA GLY A 70 3.40 -2.36 -28.61
C GLY A 70 2.54 -1.51 -27.69
N SER A 71 1.23 -1.75 -27.66
CA SER A 71 0.23 -0.99 -26.90
C SER A 71 0.58 -0.82 -25.40
N GLY A 72 1.39 -1.73 -24.84
CA GLY A 72 1.90 -1.65 -23.47
C GLY A 72 2.94 -0.54 -23.23
N VAL A 73 3.75 -0.18 -24.22
CA VAL A 73 4.72 0.91 -24.10
C VAL A 73 4.02 2.26 -24.15
N ILE A 74 3.05 2.41 -25.05
CA ILE A 74 2.23 3.61 -25.19
C ILE A 74 1.48 3.92 -23.90
N SER A 75 0.85 2.91 -23.29
CA SER A 75 0.13 3.07 -22.01
C SER A 75 1.05 3.49 -20.85
N ARG A 76 2.33 3.08 -20.86
CA ARG A 76 3.32 3.52 -19.87
C ARG A 76 3.72 4.99 -20.07
N ILE A 77 3.84 5.43 -21.30
CA ILE A 77 4.15 6.84 -21.62
C ILE A 77 3.03 7.76 -21.16
N GLU A 78 1.77 7.40 -21.43
CA GLU A 78 0.60 8.16 -20.94
C GLU A 78 0.55 8.23 -19.40
N ALA A 79 0.81 7.09 -18.72
CA ALA A 79 0.84 7.04 -17.27
C ALA A 79 1.96 7.89 -16.69
N ALA A 80 3.18 7.85 -17.30
CA ALA A 80 4.31 8.66 -16.87
C ALA A 80 4.05 10.16 -17.07
N ALA A 81 3.51 10.56 -18.22
CA ALA A 81 3.14 11.95 -18.49
C ALA A 81 2.07 12.47 -17.51
N ARG A 82 1.09 11.62 -17.17
CA ARG A 82 0.10 11.93 -16.16
C ARG A 82 0.72 12.12 -14.78
N GLU A 83 1.61 11.23 -14.35
CA GLU A 83 2.28 11.33 -13.04
C GLU A 83 3.12 12.60 -12.91
N LEU A 84 3.89 12.95 -13.94
CA LEU A 84 4.66 14.19 -13.99
C LEU A 84 3.76 15.42 -13.89
N ARG A 85 2.63 15.44 -14.60
CA ARG A 85 1.65 16.53 -14.53
C ARG A 85 1.07 16.68 -13.13
N TYR A 86 0.66 15.58 -12.50
CA TYR A 86 0.12 15.63 -11.14
C TYR A 86 1.21 15.92 -10.09
N GLY A 87 2.46 15.54 -10.34
CA GLY A 87 3.63 15.96 -9.57
C GLY A 87 3.78 17.47 -9.53
N PHE A 88 3.74 18.10 -10.71
CA PHE A 88 3.79 19.56 -10.85
C PHE A 88 2.61 20.25 -10.15
N PHE A 89 1.40 19.72 -10.28
CA PHE A 89 0.22 20.26 -9.58
C PHE A 89 0.39 20.20 -8.05
N ARG A 90 0.90 19.10 -7.52
CA ARG A 90 1.21 18.98 -6.08
C ARG A 90 2.28 19.98 -5.64
N GLN A 91 3.30 20.19 -6.48
CA GLN A 91 4.36 21.16 -6.19
C GLN A 91 3.80 22.59 -6.07
N LEU A 92 3.04 23.06 -7.05
CA LEU A 92 2.42 24.39 -7.03
C LEU A 92 1.52 24.58 -5.81
N ALA A 93 0.78 23.56 -5.43
CA ALA A 93 -0.08 23.60 -4.25
C ALA A 93 0.73 23.62 -2.94
N ARG A 94 1.83 22.87 -2.82
CA ARG A 94 2.73 22.89 -1.64
C ARG A 94 3.45 24.20 -1.47
N GLU A 95 3.84 24.83 -2.54
CA GLU A 95 4.48 26.15 -2.56
C GLU A 95 3.47 27.28 -2.23
N GLY A 96 2.18 26.96 -2.09
CA GLY A 96 1.12 27.93 -1.81
C GLY A 96 0.81 28.87 -2.99
N ARG A 97 1.31 28.54 -4.19
CA ARG A 97 1.07 29.32 -5.41
C ARG A 97 -0.37 29.19 -5.89
N VAL A 98 -0.96 28.02 -5.69
CA VAL A 98 -2.35 27.74 -6.03
C VAL A 98 -3.00 26.89 -4.93
N THR A 99 -4.28 27.12 -4.69
CA THR A 99 -5.08 26.29 -3.78
C THR A 99 -5.96 25.29 -4.52
N LYS A 100 -6.36 25.64 -5.75
CA LYS A 100 -7.24 24.84 -6.60
C LYS A 100 -6.69 24.81 -8.01
N ILE A 101 -6.77 23.64 -8.65
CA ILE A 101 -6.35 23.43 -10.03
C ILE A 101 -7.54 22.91 -10.82
N ALA A 102 -7.96 23.63 -11.84
CA ALA A 102 -9.04 23.22 -12.71
C ALA A 102 -8.49 22.49 -13.94
N THR A 103 -9.10 21.35 -14.31
CA THR A 103 -8.76 20.61 -15.52
C THR A 103 -9.99 20.38 -16.40
N ALA A 104 -9.84 20.46 -17.71
CA ALA A 104 -10.93 20.46 -18.70
C ALA A 104 -11.36 19.05 -19.13
N HIS A 105 -11.52 18.11 -18.20
CA HIS A 105 -12.12 16.81 -18.52
C HIS A 105 -13.60 16.97 -18.78
N THR A 106 -14.11 16.30 -19.81
CA THR A 106 -15.49 16.34 -20.29
C THR A 106 -16.25 15.05 -19.99
N LEU A 107 -17.55 15.04 -20.27
CA LEU A 107 -18.39 13.85 -20.21
C LEU A 107 -17.91 12.76 -21.20
N ASP A 108 -17.44 13.17 -22.38
CA ASP A 108 -16.85 12.25 -23.34
C ASP A 108 -15.59 11.57 -22.75
N ASP A 109 -14.72 12.30 -22.02
CA ASP A 109 -13.57 11.73 -21.34
C ASP A 109 -13.99 10.76 -20.21
N GLN A 110 -15.13 11.02 -19.56
CA GLN A 110 -15.71 10.12 -18.58
C GLN A 110 -16.15 8.82 -19.23
N ALA A 111 -16.91 8.88 -20.32
CA ALA A 111 -17.36 7.72 -21.06
C ALA A 111 -16.18 6.88 -21.61
N GLU A 112 -15.16 7.54 -22.20
CA GLU A 112 -13.92 6.90 -22.61
C GLU A 112 -13.29 6.10 -21.45
N THR A 113 -13.23 6.72 -20.27
CA THR A 113 -12.59 6.11 -19.08
C THR A 113 -13.40 4.93 -18.56
N VAL A 114 -14.72 5.04 -18.50
CA VAL A 114 -15.61 3.95 -18.09
C VAL A 114 -15.47 2.75 -19.01
N LEU A 115 -15.55 2.96 -20.34
CA LEU A 115 -15.38 1.89 -21.33
C LEU A 115 -14.01 1.21 -21.21
N LEU A 116 -12.94 1.98 -21.14
CA LEU A 116 -11.59 1.44 -20.99
C LEU A 116 -11.43 0.59 -19.72
N ARG A 117 -12.10 0.97 -18.64
CA ARG A 117 -12.07 0.21 -17.38
C ARG A 117 -12.92 -1.04 -17.46
N ILE A 118 -14.08 -0.99 -18.12
CA ILE A 118 -14.92 -2.18 -18.40
C ILE A 118 -14.10 -3.22 -19.17
N PHE A 119 -13.43 -2.83 -20.26
CA PHE A 119 -12.64 -3.76 -21.07
C PHE A 119 -11.41 -4.33 -20.35
N ARG A 120 -10.89 -3.64 -19.35
CA ARG A 120 -9.79 -4.15 -18.51
C ARG A 120 -10.28 -5.03 -17.36
N GLY A 121 -11.58 -5.15 -17.16
CA GLY A 121 -12.19 -5.82 -16.02
C GLY A 121 -12.09 -4.95 -14.77
N THR A 122 -13.20 -4.38 -14.34
CA THR A 122 -13.22 -3.49 -13.18
C THR A 122 -14.41 -3.78 -12.28
N GLY A 123 -14.27 -3.45 -10.98
CA GLY A 123 -15.37 -3.38 -10.03
C GLY A 123 -15.99 -1.98 -9.97
N ILE A 124 -16.91 -1.77 -9.02
CA ILE A 124 -17.64 -0.52 -8.80
C ILE A 124 -16.70 0.70 -8.74
N ARG A 125 -15.61 0.60 -7.98
CA ARG A 125 -14.62 1.68 -7.86
C ARG A 125 -14.01 2.10 -9.21
N GLY A 126 -13.76 1.14 -10.09
CA GLY A 126 -13.28 1.48 -11.42
C GLY A 126 -14.36 2.12 -12.28
N LEU A 127 -15.61 1.68 -12.16
CA LEU A 127 -16.74 2.28 -12.85
C LEU A 127 -17.00 3.74 -12.43
N SER A 128 -16.61 4.17 -11.23
CA SER A 128 -16.70 5.56 -10.77
C SER A 128 -15.94 6.57 -11.67
N GLY A 129 -15.16 6.07 -12.63
CA GLY A 129 -14.58 6.86 -13.71
C GLY A 129 -13.61 7.94 -13.22
N ILE A 130 -13.70 9.12 -13.84
CA ILE A 130 -12.96 10.32 -13.47
C ILE A 130 -13.69 10.99 -12.32
N HIS A 131 -13.01 11.20 -11.19
CA HIS A 131 -13.61 11.90 -10.04
C HIS A 131 -13.68 13.41 -10.30
N PRO A 132 -14.78 14.10 -9.97
CA PRO A 132 -14.92 15.55 -10.17
C PRO A 132 -13.94 16.36 -9.33
N ARG A 133 -13.46 15.78 -8.22
CA ARG A 133 -12.55 16.41 -7.27
C ARG A 133 -11.51 15.43 -6.77
N ILE A 134 -10.25 15.87 -6.68
CA ILE A 134 -9.16 15.13 -6.00
C ILE A 134 -8.53 16.10 -5.00
N ILE A 135 -8.40 15.70 -3.73
CA ILE A 135 -7.74 16.50 -2.70
C ILE A 135 -6.31 15.99 -2.53
N PHE A 136 -5.36 16.91 -2.47
CA PHE A 136 -3.99 16.63 -2.08
C PHE A 136 -3.86 16.76 -0.57
N GLU A 137 -3.48 15.67 0.06
CA GLU A 137 -3.34 15.61 1.52
C GLU A 137 -1.92 15.15 1.89
N GLU A 138 -1.38 15.73 2.95
CA GLU A 138 -0.13 15.32 3.57
C GLU A 138 -0.32 15.35 5.09
N GLN A 139 0.03 14.26 5.75
CA GLN A 139 -0.15 14.10 7.21
C GLN A 139 -1.59 14.44 7.69
N GLY A 140 -2.61 14.14 6.88
CA GLY A 140 -4.01 14.40 7.20
C GLY A 140 -4.47 15.85 7.02
N ARG A 141 -3.62 16.74 6.46
CA ARG A 141 -3.98 18.12 6.10
C ARG A 141 -4.07 18.26 4.60
N ALA A 142 -5.19 18.81 4.13
CA ALA A 142 -5.35 19.17 2.73
C ALA A 142 -4.50 20.42 2.43
N PHE A 143 -3.69 20.36 1.36
CA PHE A 143 -2.86 21.48 0.91
C PHE A 143 -3.20 21.97 -0.50
N GLY A 144 -4.09 21.27 -1.22
CA GLY A 144 -4.55 21.66 -2.55
C GLY A 144 -5.59 20.68 -3.10
N GLU A 145 -6.21 21.05 -4.20
CA GLU A 145 -7.20 20.19 -4.86
C GLU A 145 -7.24 20.36 -6.37
N VAL A 146 -7.59 19.27 -7.07
CA VAL A 146 -7.88 19.30 -8.51
C VAL A 146 -9.39 19.20 -8.71
N LEU A 147 -9.93 20.11 -9.49
CA LEU A 147 -11.36 20.19 -9.86
C LEU A 147 -11.55 19.90 -11.34
N ARG A 148 -12.70 19.38 -11.71
CA ARG A 148 -13.09 19.10 -13.09
C ARG A 148 -14.48 19.66 -13.38
N PRO A 149 -14.59 20.99 -13.56
CA PRO A 149 -15.88 21.65 -13.68
C PRO A 149 -16.68 21.23 -14.92
N LEU A 150 -15.99 20.79 -15.97
CA LEU A 150 -16.61 20.45 -17.26
C LEU A 150 -16.97 18.96 -17.40
N LEU A 151 -16.84 18.16 -16.32
CA LEU A 151 -17.05 16.72 -16.38
C LEU A 151 -18.48 16.29 -16.75
N GLY A 152 -19.47 17.16 -16.52
CA GLY A 152 -20.88 16.95 -16.90
C GLY A 152 -21.22 17.46 -18.30
N PHE A 153 -20.27 18.04 -19.05
CA PHE A 153 -20.55 18.65 -20.34
C PHE A 153 -19.95 17.83 -21.49
N ARG A 154 -20.73 17.73 -22.58
CA ARG A 154 -20.26 17.12 -23.82
C ARG A 154 -19.23 18.00 -24.50
N ARG A 155 -18.23 17.39 -25.12
CA ARG A 155 -17.20 18.12 -25.88
C ARG A 155 -17.81 18.96 -27.02
N ALA A 156 -18.81 18.44 -27.71
CA ALA A 156 -19.53 19.14 -28.76
C ALA A 156 -20.18 20.46 -28.26
N ALA A 157 -20.77 20.44 -27.07
CA ALA A 157 -21.36 21.65 -26.47
C ALA A 157 -20.30 22.71 -26.16
N LEU A 158 -19.12 22.29 -25.68
CA LEU A 158 -18.00 23.20 -25.41
C LEU A 158 -17.38 23.77 -26.69
N GLN A 159 -17.33 23.00 -27.77
CA GLN A 159 -16.88 23.48 -29.08
C GLN A 159 -17.86 24.49 -29.67
N LYS A 160 -19.17 24.22 -29.53
CA LYS A 160 -20.23 25.17 -29.94
C LYS A 160 -20.11 26.48 -29.17
N PHE A 161 -19.95 26.43 -27.84
CA PHE A 161 -19.70 27.60 -27.00
C PHE A 161 -18.50 28.42 -27.49
N LEU A 162 -17.35 27.80 -27.78
CA LEU A 162 -16.16 28.49 -28.28
C LEU A 162 -16.41 29.14 -29.66
N HIS A 163 -17.21 28.49 -30.50
CA HIS A 163 -17.57 29.01 -31.82
C HIS A 163 -18.49 30.26 -31.70
N GLU A 164 -19.45 30.23 -30.79
CA GLU A 164 -20.33 31.36 -30.49
C GLU A 164 -19.56 32.57 -29.94
N TRP A 165 -18.42 32.33 -29.29
CA TRP A 165 -17.54 33.35 -28.72
C TRP A 165 -16.41 33.79 -29.65
N ASP A 166 -16.39 33.30 -30.90
CA ASP A 166 -15.31 33.53 -31.89
C ASP A 166 -13.91 33.25 -31.32
N GLN A 167 -13.85 32.26 -30.40
CA GLN A 167 -12.63 31.88 -29.72
C GLN A 167 -11.94 30.74 -30.43
N SER A 168 -10.76 30.98 -30.99
CA SER A 168 -9.92 29.96 -31.61
C SER A 168 -9.28 29.05 -30.55
N TRP A 169 -9.02 27.81 -30.93
CA TRP A 169 -8.27 26.83 -30.12
C TRP A 169 -7.32 26.01 -31.00
N ARG A 170 -6.33 25.40 -30.37
CA ARG A 170 -5.45 24.42 -31.02
C ARG A 170 -5.89 23.02 -30.70
N GLU A 171 -5.88 22.13 -31.70
CA GLU A 171 -6.02 20.70 -31.52
C GLU A 171 -4.65 20.04 -31.46
N ASP A 172 -4.40 19.29 -30.39
CA ASP A 172 -3.22 18.46 -30.26
C ASP A 172 -3.23 17.34 -31.31
N SER A 173 -2.23 17.30 -32.21
CA SER A 173 -2.13 16.32 -33.29
C SER A 173 -2.13 14.87 -32.77
N SER A 174 -1.59 14.63 -31.57
CA SER A 174 -1.57 13.30 -30.95
C SER A 174 -2.97 12.74 -30.63
N ASN A 175 -3.99 13.60 -30.53
CA ASN A 175 -5.37 13.16 -30.35
C ASN A 175 -5.92 12.34 -31.52
N ARG A 176 -5.31 12.40 -32.69
CA ARG A 176 -5.71 11.64 -33.90
C ARG A 176 -4.96 10.32 -34.05
N ASP A 177 -3.90 10.10 -33.28
CA ASP A 177 -3.08 8.90 -33.38
C ASP A 177 -3.81 7.69 -32.82
N LEU A 178 -4.26 6.78 -33.70
CA LEU A 178 -4.99 5.56 -33.36
C LEU A 178 -4.09 4.46 -32.74
N ALA A 179 -2.79 4.67 -32.62
CA ALA A 179 -1.93 3.80 -31.82
C ALA A 179 -2.36 3.82 -30.35
N PHE A 180 -2.87 4.96 -29.87
CA PHE A 180 -3.41 5.10 -28.52
C PHE A 180 -4.80 4.46 -28.39
N LEU A 181 -4.95 3.54 -27.43
CA LEU A 181 -6.22 2.86 -27.18
C LEU A 181 -7.36 3.84 -26.87
N ARG A 182 -7.05 4.93 -26.16
CA ARG A 182 -8.01 5.97 -25.82
C ARG A 182 -8.55 6.66 -27.07
N ASN A 183 -7.68 6.97 -28.04
CA ASN A 183 -8.08 7.60 -29.30
C ASN A 183 -8.93 6.64 -30.14
N ARG A 184 -8.65 5.33 -30.11
CA ARG A 184 -9.53 4.33 -30.76
C ARG A 184 -10.93 4.30 -30.15
N VAL A 185 -11.03 4.39 -28.82
CA VAL A 185 -12.34 4.51 -28.15
C VAL A 185 -13.04 5.79 -28.58
N ARG A 186 -12.33 6.94 -28.56
CA ARG A 186 -12.86 8.26 -28.92
C ARG A 186 -13.34 8.36 -30.36
N HIS A 187 -12.54 7.89 -31.32
CA HIS A 187 -12.79 8.13 -32.75
C HIS A 187 -13.48 6.99 -33.47
N ARG A 188 -13.59 5.80 -32.86
CA ARG A 188 -14.23 4.64 -33.48
C ARG A 188 -15.39 4.11 -32.64
N LEU A 189 -15.13 3.82 -31.37
CA LEU A 189 -16.11 3.11 -30.55
C LEU A 189 -17.24 4.02 -30.05
N LEU A 190 -16.91 5.20 -29.50
CA LEU A 190 -17.96 6.13 -29.04
C LEU A 190 -18.88 6.63 -30.16
N PRO A 191 -18.38 7.00 -31.36
CA PRO A 191 -19.26 7.32 -32.49
C PRO A 191 -20.17 6.16 -32.86
N MET A 192 -19.63 4.94 -32.99
CA MET A 192 -20.41 3.74 -33.29
C MET A 192 -21.51 3.48 -32.23
N ILE A 193 -21.19 3.66 -30.94
CA ILE A 193 -22.19 3.55 -29.86
C ILE A 193 -23.27 4.63 -30.01
N GLY A 194 -22.88 5.85 -30.33
CA GLY A 194 -23.84 6.95 -30.56
C GLY A 194 -24.76 6.69 -31.75
N GLU A 195 -24.22 6.14 -32.83
CA GLU A 195 -25.00 5.77 -34.03
C GLU A 195 -25.97 4.62 -33.77
N GLU A 196 -25.51 3.56 -33.10
CA GLU A 196 -26.29 2.34 -32.89
C GLU A 196 -27.29 2.43 -31.72
N PHE A 197 -26.91 3.13 -30.63
CA PHE A 197 -27.68 3.19 -29.37
C PHE A 197 -28.21 4.59 -29.03
N GLY A 198 -27.87 5.58 -29.83
CA GLY A 198 -28.21 6.98 -29.59
C GLY A 198 -27.18 7.73 -28.72
N GLU A 199 -27.12 9.04 -28.89
CA GLU A 199 -26.18 9.95 -28.19
C GLU A 199 -26.33 9.88 -26.66
N ALA A 200 -27.54 9.59 -26.16
CA ALA A 200 -27.80 9.41 -24.72
C ALA A 200 -26.97 8.28 -24.10
N ALA A 201 -26.49 7.32 -24.88
CA ALA A 201 -25.63 6.25 -24.36
C ALA A 201 -24.35 6.77 -23.70
N ILE A 202 -23.82 7.90 -24.18
CA ILE A 202 -22.64 8.54 -23.60
C ILE A 202 -22.98 9.21 -22.26
N GLU A 203 -24.17 9.82 -22.17
CA GLU A 203 -24.69 10.42 -20.94
C GLU A 203 -24.94 9.35 -19.87
N HIS A 204 -25.56 8.23 -20.26
CA HIS A 204 -25.78 7.09 -19.37
C HIS A 204 -24.46 6.50 -18.80
N MET A 205 -23.35 6.54 -19.55
CA MET A 205 -22.05 6.15 -19.00
C MET A 205 -21.55 7.11 -17.93
N GLY A 206 -21.85 8.40 -18.07
CA GLY A 206 -21.58 9.41 -17.05
C GLY A 206 -22.41 9.18 -15.78
N GLU A 207 -23.71 8.92 -15.94
CA GLU A 207 -24.63 8.58 -14.85
C GLU A 207 -24.22 7.30 -14.13
N LEU A 208 -23.83 6.26 -14.88
CA LEU A 208 -23.29 5.03 -14.30
C LEU A 208 -22.05 5.30 -13.43
N ALA A 209 -21.16 6.18 -13.88
CA ALA A 209 -19.97 6.55 -13.12
C ALA A 209 -20.35 7.32 -11.83
N GLU A 210 -21.37 8.13 -11.86
CA GLU A 210 -21.88 8.84 -10.68
C GLU A 210 -22.52 7.89 -9.66
N ILE A 211 -23.37 6.98 -10.12
CA ILE A 211 -23.96 5.92 -9.29
C ILE A 211 -22.84 5.07 -8.65
N ALA A 212 -21.90 4.60 -9.45
CA ALA A 212 -20.79 3.78 -8.95
C ALA A 212 -19.93 4.52 -7.93
N ARG A 213 -19.76 5.83 -8.07
CA ARG A 213 -19.04 6.66 -7.10
C ARG A 213 -19.81 6.80 -5.78
N ALA A 214 -21.11 7.06 -5.85
CA ALA A 214 -21.96 7.15 -4.66
C ALA A 214 -21.99 5.83 -3.88
N GLU A 215 -22.06 4.70 -4.57
CA GLU A 215 -21.96 3.37 -3.99
C GLU A 215 -20.60 3.14 -3.30
N GLU A 216 -19.50 3.49 -3.97
CA GLU A 216 -18.15 3.35 -3.38
C GLU A 216 -17.99 4.22 -2.12
N GLU A 217 -18.46 5.46 -2.15
CA GLU A 217 -18.46 6.36 -0.98
C GLU A 217 -19.32 5.82 0.18
N HIS A 218 -20.45 5.18 -0.13
CA HIS A 218 -21.29 4.51 0.87
C HIS A 218 -20.52 3.36 1.53
N TRP A 219 -19.89 2.52 0.73
CA TRP A 219 -19.09 1.41 1.22
C TRP A 219 -17.87 1.89 2.02
N GLU A 220 -17.16 2.92 1.59
CA GLU A 220 -16.04 3.52 2.31
C GLU A 220 -16.46 4.01 3.70
N ARG A 221 -17.62 4.59 3.85
CA ARG A 221 -18.16 5.09 5.14
C ARG A 221 -18.59 3.96 6.08
N GLY A 222 -19.37 3.01 5.58
CA GLY A 222 -19.95 1.95 6.39
C GLY A 222 -18.93 0.92 6.91
N HIS A 223 -17.80 0.77 6.22
CA HIS A 223 -16.83 -0.29 6.56
C HIS A 223 -15.69 0.15 7.46
N LEU A 224 -15.53 1.44 7.75
CA LEU A 224 -14.60 1.91 8.79
C LEU A 224 -14.95 1.33 10.17
N GLU A 225 -16.22 1.23 10.48
CA GLU A 225 -16.71 0.64 11.73
C GLU A 225 -16.45 -0.87 11.78
N ILE A 226 -16.65 -1.57 10.66
CA ILE A 226 -16.41 -3.01 10.54
C ILE A 226 -14.90 -3.31 10.61
N ALA A 227 -14.07 -2.54 9.93
CA ALA A 227 -12.61 -2.70 9.95
C ALA A 227 -12.05 -2.50 11.37
N ALA A 228 -12.58 -1.54 12.12
CA ALA A 228 -12.21 -1.31 13.52
C ALA A 228 -12.56 -2.50 14.42
N GLN A 229 -13.69 -3.19 14.17
CA GLN A 229 -14.09 -4.41 14.90
C GLN A 229 -13.23 -5.62 14.54
N LEU A 230 -12.70 -5.69 13.31
CA LEU A 230 -11.91 -6.81 12.81
C LEU A 230 -10.43 -6.74 13.18
N ALA A 231 -9.96 -5.58 13.62
CA ALA A 231 -8.58 -5.43 14.06
C ALA A 231 -8.39 -6.09 15.44
N SER A 232 -7.36 -6.92 15.61
CA SER A 232 -7.04 -7.46 16.94
C SER A 232 -6.71 -6.33 17.91
N ALA A 233 -7.12 -6.43 19.17
CA ALA A 233 -7.04 -5.36 20.16
C ALA A 233 -5.62 -4.75 20.33
N ALA A 234 -4.56 -5.51 20.10
CA ALA A 234 -3.17 -5.04 20.15
C ALA A 234 -2.70 -4.35 18.85
N LYS A 235 -3.34 -4.63 17.70
CA LYS A 235 -3.00 -4.07 16.37
C LYS A 235 -4.07 -3.12 15.83
N ALA A 236 -5.20 -2.99 16.53
CA ALA A 236 -6.35 -2.16 16.13
C ALA A 236 -5.97 -0.70 15.93
N ALA A 237 -5.10 -0.15 16.76
CA ALA A 237 -4.65 1.23 16.65
C ALA A 237 -3.85 1.47 15.37
N THR A 238 -2.95 0.56 15.00
CA THR A 238 -2.09 0.70 13.81
C THR A 238 -2.87 0.45 12.52
N TYR A 239 -3.76 -0.56 12.50
CA TYR A 239 -4.62 -0.85 11.35
C TYR A 239 -5.69 0.22 11.16
N SER A 240 -6.35 0.65 12.23
CA SER A 240 -7.33 1.74 12.24
C SER A 240 -6.69 3.06 11.81
N ALA A 241 -5.48 3.39 12.27
CA ALA A 241 -4.77 4.60 11.87
C ALA A 241 -4.39 4.59 10.38
N ALA A 242 -3.88 3.46 9.85
CA ALA A 242 -3.51 3.33 8.44
C ALA A 242 -4.74 3.31 7.52
N LEU A 243 -5.82 2.62 7.91
CA LEU A 243 -7.07 2.58 7.17
C LEU A 243 -7.82 3.91 7.29
N THR A 244 -7.86 4.52 8.48
CA THR A 244 -8.50 5.82 8.73
C THR A 244 -7.77 6.96 8.01
N ALA A 245 -6.45 6.90 7.87
CA ALA A 245 -5.68 7.90 7.11
C ALA A 245 -6.01 7.88 5.61
N ARG A 246 -6.39 6.71 5.05
CA ARG A 246 -6.78 6.57 3.63
C ARG A 246 -8.28 6.63 3.39
N LEU A 247 -9.09 6.27 4.37
CA LEU A 247 -10.55 6.13 4.27
C LEU A 247 -11.30 7.25 5.00
N LYS A 248 -10.62 8.28 5.54
CA LYS A 248 -11.35 9.42 6.10
C LYS A 248 -12.29 9.97 5.04
N PRO A 249 -13.62 9.95 5.29
CA PRO A 249 -14.54 10.61 4.40
C PRO A 249 -14.14 12.07 4.31
N ARG A 250 -13.94 12.55 3.10
CA ARG A 250 -13.70 13.96 2.85
C ARG A 250 -14.97 14.68 3.28
N PRO A 251 -14.93 15.62 4.22
CA PRO A 251 -16.12 16.27 4.68
C PRO A 251 -16.75 17.02 3.51
N PHE A 252 -17.91 16.57 3.09
CA PHE A 252 -18.81 17.32 2.22
C PHE A 252 -19.43 18.39 3.11
N LYS A 253 -18.82 19.57 3.20
CA LYS A 253 -19.45 20.72 3.81
C LYS A 253 -20.44 21.32 2.82
N THR A 254 -21.69 21.04 3.02
CA THR A 254 -22.76 21.94 2.58
C THR A 254 -22.67 23.18 3.45
N GLU A 255 -22.10 24.25 2.93
CA GLU A 255 -22.17 25.56 3.58
C GLU A 255 -23.56 26.10 3.41
N SER A 256 -24.35 26.01 4.48
CA SER A 256 -25.47 26.92 4.65
C SER A 256 -24.91 28.24 5.17
N ASN A 257 -24.97 29.28 4.32
CA ASN A 257 -24.72 30.68 4.66
C ASN A 257 -25.50 31.11 5.91
N LYS A 258 -24.79 31.39 7.00
CA LYS A 258 -25.24 32.41 7.98
C LYS A 258 -24.02 33.13 8.51
N ALA A 259 -23.93 34.38 8.11
CA ALA A 259 -22.96 35.35 8.64
C ALA A 259 -23.29 35.73 10.09
N GLY A 260 -22.25 35.90 10.90
CA GLY A 260 -22.35 36.51 12.23
C GLY A 260 -20.96 36.62 12.88
N PRO A 261 -20.64 37.72 13.60
CA PRO A 261 -19.29 38.23 13.69
C PRO A 261 -18.45 37.75 14.89
N ASN A 262 -17.14 37.78 14.70
CA ASN A 262 -16.01 37.93 15.62
C ASN A 262 -16.21 37.76 17.14
N LYS A 263 -15.42 36.87 17.72
CA LYS A 263 -14.62 37.19 18.90
C LYS A 263 -13.39 36.30 18.99
N ALA A 264 -12.25 36.93 19.08
CA ALA A 264 -10.98 36.34 19.42
C ALA A 264 -10.95 36.02 20.92
N GLU A 265 -10.49 34.82 21.26
CA GLU A 265 -9.87 34.58 22.57
C GLU A 265 -8.78 33.51 22.46
N SER A 266 -7.63 33.90 22.88
CA SER A 266 -6.42 33.11 23.07
C SER A 266 -6.60 32.12 24.21
N ASN A 267 -6.19 30.85 24.01
CA ASN A 267 -5.62 30.11 25.13
C ASN A 267 -4.53 29.14 24.70
N LYS A 268 -3.37 29.32 25.28
CA LYS A 268 -2.20 28.46 25.27
C LYS A 268 -2.48 27.24 26.13
N THR A 269 -2.22 26.07 25.62
CA THR A 269 -1.60 24.98 26.40
C THR A 269 -0.96 23.98 25.43
N GLY A 270 0.31 23.74 25.68
CA GLY A 270 1.12 22.83 24.86
C GLY A 270 0.79 21.38 25.16
N SER A 271 0.82 20.60 24.13
CA SER A 271 1.09 19.17 24.19
C SER A 271 1.95 18.79 22.99
N HIS A 272 3.06 18.17 23.29
CA HIS A 272 4.07 17.70 22.35
C HIS A 272 3.46 16.81 21.26
N PRO A 273 3.88 16.91 20.00
CA PRO A 273 3.51 15.93 19.00
C PRO A 273 4.30 14.64 19.24
N GLU A 274 3.60 13.56 19.51
CA GLU A 274 4.16 12.22 19.50
C GLU A 274 4.80 11.93 18.14
N PHE A 275 6.04 11.54 18.19
CA PHE A 275 6.88 11.12 17.08
C PHE A 275 6.27 9.86 16.44
N LEU A 276 5.72 9.98 15.26
CA LEU A 276 5.35 8.82 14.43
C LEU A 276 6.62 8.28 13.78
N PRO A 277 6.94 6.98 13.91
CA PRO A 277 8.11 6.39 13.28
C PRO A 277 8.02 6.45 11.74
N PRO A 278 9.15 6.49 11.03
CA PRO A 278 9.21 6.58 9.57
C PRO A 278 8.52 5.38 8.90
N PRO A 279 8.07 5.51 7.63
CA PRO A 279 7.21 4.54 6.95
C PRO A 279 7.85 3.16 6.69
N GLU A 280 9.11 2.97 6.95
CA GLU A 280 9.87 1.73 6.67
C GLU A 280 9.67 0.61 7.72
N THR A 281 9.08 0.90 8.87
CA THR A 281 8.85 -0.07 9.97
C THR A 281 7.40 -0.56 10.10
N ARG A 282 6.53 -0.32 9.11
CA ARG A 282 5.15 -0.81 9.16
C ARG A 282 5.08 -2.28 8.76
N GLN A 283 5.08 -3.18 9.74
CA GLN A 283 4.64 -4.55 9.50
C GLN A 283 3.24 -4.55 8.87
N ALA A 284 3.08 -5.28 7.76
CA ALA A 284 1.80 -5.44 7.10
C ALA A 284 0.77 -6.00 8.11
N ALA A 285 -0.26 -5.22 8.41
CA ALA A 285 -1.30 -5.63 9.35
C ALA A 285 -1.95 -6.93 8.87
N SER A 286 -2.16 -7.87 9.80
CA SER A 286 -2.82 -9.14 9.50
C SER A 286 -4.34 -8.99 9.59
N LEU A 287 -5.09 -9.68 8.73
CA LEU A 287 -6.55 -9.66 8.68
C LEU A 287 -7.13 -10.91 9.37
N LEU A 288 -8.00 -10.71 10.37
CA LEU A 288 -8.68 -11.79 11.07
C LEU A 288 -9.68 -12.53 10.16
N VAL A 289 -9.48 -13.82 9.96
CA VAL A 289 -10.27 -14.64 9.01
C VAL A 289 -11.67 -14.96 9.53
N GLY A 290 -11.82 -15.29 10.80
CA GLY A 290 -13.13 -15.66 11.36
C GLY A 290 -14.16 -14.54 11.21
N PRO A 291 -13.91 -13.34 11.75
CA PRO A 291 -14.78 -12.18 11.57
C PRO A 291 -14.97 -11.77 10.11
N LEU A 292 -13.92 -11.84 9.26
CA LEU A 292 -14.03 -11.55 7.83
C LEU A 292 -15.07 -12.45 7.15
N LEU A 293 -15.00 -13.76 7.37
CA LEU A 293 -15.89 -14.74 6.74
C LEU A 293 -17.34 -14.70 7.27
N ALA A 294 -17.58 -14.07 8.42
CA ALA A 294 -18.92 -13.85 8.96
C ALA A 294 -19.67 -12.71 8.25
N LEU A 295 -18.98 -11.86 7.47
CA LEU A 295 -19.57 -10.76 6.74
C LEU A 295 -20.26 -11.22 5.45
N PRO A 296 -21.22 -10.43 4.92
CA PRO A 296 -21.73 -10.64 3.57
C PRO A 296 -20.59 -10.62 2.52
N LEU A 297 -20.73 -11.39 1.44
CA LEU A 297 -19.67 -11.54 0.42
C LEU A 297 -19.18 -10.22 -0.17
N ALA A 298 -20.07 -9.26 -0.39
CA ALA A 298 -19.70 -7.93 -0.87
C ALA A 298 -18.75 -7.22 0.09
N ALA A 299 -19.03 -7.30 1.40
CA ALA A 299 -18.18 -6.74 2.44
C ALA A 299 -16.84 -7.47 2.57
N GLN A 300 -16.83 -8.80 2.44
CA GLN A 300 -15.58 -9.60 2.40
C GLN A 300 -14.67 -9.14 1.27
N ARG A 301 -15.20 -9.00 0.05
CA ARG A 301 -14.47 -8.54 -1.14
C ARG A 301 -13.92 -7.13 -0.97
N TRP A 302 -14.74 -6.25 -0.47
CA TRP A 302 -14.34 -4.86 -0.24
C TRP A 302 -13.22 -4.75 0.80
N LEU A 303 -13.34 -5.43 1.95
CA LEU A 303 -12.32 -5.43 3.00
C LEU A 303 -10.99 -6.02 2.55
N VAL A 304 -11.03 -7.18 1.88
CA VAL A 304 -9.81 -7.82 1.35
C VAL A 304 -9.13 -6.88 0.37
N ARG A 305 -9.88 -6.24 -0.51
CA ARG A 305 -9.36 -5.27 -1.47
C ARG A 305 -8.72 -4.07 -0.76
N ALA A 306 -9.44 -3.40 0.17
CA ALA A 306 -8.95 -2.25 0.92
C ALA A 306 -7.68 -2.60 1.71
N TRP A 307 -7.66 -3.80 2.31
CA TRP A 307 -6.52 -4.31 3.03
C TRP A 307 -5.30 -4.57 2.13
N LEU A 308 -5.49 -5.17 0.96
CA LEU A 308 -4.44 -5.37 -0.05
C LEU A 308 -3.90 -4.02 -0.56
N GLU A 309 -4.75 -3.04 -0.89
CA GLU A 309 -4.37 -1.70 -1.33
C GLU A 309 -3.53 -0.96 -0.28
N THR A 310 -3.85 -1.17 1.00
CA THR A 310 -3.12 -0.54 2.11
C THR A 310 -1.75 -1.15 2.34
N ASN A 311 -1.64 -2.48 2.25
CA ASN A 311 -0.42 -3.21 2.60
C ASN A 311 0.47 -3.55 1.40
N ALA A 312 -0.04 -3.43 0.18
CA ALA A 312 0.69 -3.64 -1.07
C ALA A 312 0.25 -2.61 -2.13
N PRO A 313 0.56 -1.32 -1.95
CA PRO A 313 0.05 -0.22 -2.80
C PRO A 313 0.56 -0.27 -4.24
N ASP A 314 1.64 -0.96 -4.49
CA ASP A 314 2.24 -1.21 -5.80
C ASP A 314 1.61 -2.40 -6.55
N LEU A 315 0.72 -3.16 -5.89
CA LEU A 315 0.08 -4.32 -6.48
C LEU A 315 -1.18 -3.92 -7.27
N SER A 316 -1.28 -4.38 -8.51
CA SER A 316 -2.53 -4.26 -9.29
C SER A 316 -3.55 -5.27 -8.79
N ILE A 317 -4.58 -4.80 -8.08
CA ILE A 317 -5.57 -5.65 -7.45
C ILE A 317 -6.71 -5.94 -8.42
N SER A 318 -6.71 -7.17 -8.95
CA SER A 318 -7.77 -7.70 -9.81
C SER A 318 -8.87 -8.38 -8.98
N PHE A 319 -10.06 -8.55 -9.58
CA PHE A 319 -11.14 -9.34 -8.98
C PHE A 319 -10.69 -10.77 -8.67
N ARG A 320 -9.93 -11.39 -9.57
CA ARG A 320 -9.39 -12.74 -9.40
C ARG A 320 -8.50 -12.82 -8.15
N LEU A 321 -7.63 -11.85 -7.93
CA LEU A 321 -6.76 -11.81 -6.76
C LEU A 321 -7.56 -11.72 -5.45
N ILE A 322 -8.65 -10.94 -5.45
CA ILE A 322 -9.54 -10.84 -4.28
C ILE A 322 -10.20 -12.18 -3.99
N GLU A 323 -10.70 -12.87 -5.01
CA GLU A 323 -11.32 -14.20 -4.85
C GLU A 323 -10.29 -15.25 -4.37
N GLU A 324 -9.09 -15.27 -4.95
CA GLU A 324 -8.00 -16.16 -4.53
C GLU A 324 -7.61 -15.92 -3.06
N ALA A 325 -7.56 -14.65 -2.62
CA ALA A 325 -7.31 -14.31 -1.21
C ALA A 325 -8.46 -14.77 -0.29
N LEU A 326 -9.71 -14.66 -0.72
CA LEU A 326 -10.87 -15.17 0.02
C LEU A 326 -10.89 -16.70 0.06
N GLU A 327 -10.53 -17.38 -1.01
CA GLU A 327 -10.38 -18.83 -1.03
C GLU A 327 -9.28 -19.30 -0.08
N LEU A 328 -8.15 -18.59 -0.05
CA LEU A 328 -7.09 -18.82 0.93
C LEU A 328 -7.63 -18.64 2.36
N ALA A 329 -8.42 -17.59 2.62
CA ALA A 329 -9.05 -17.36 3.91
C ALA A 329 -9.98 -18.52 4.32
N ARG A 330 -10.82 -19.01 3.40
CA ARG A 330 -11.72 -20.16 3.63
C ARG A 330 -10.97 -21.47 3.82
N GLY A 331 -9.71 -21.53 3.45
CA GLY A 331 -8.90 -22.74 3.54
C GLY A 331 -9.13 -23.74 2.41
N SER A 332 -9.76 -23.34 1.32
CA SER A 332 -10.11 -24.18 0.17
C SER A 332 -9.04 -24.26 -0.92
N VAL A 333 -7.98 -23.47 -0.83
CA VAL A 333 -6.85 -23.53 -1.78
C VAL A 333 -6.06 -24.82 -1.55
N GLY A 334 -6.27 -25.84 -2.39
CA GLY A 334 -5.56 -27.11 -2.27
C GLY A 334 -6.14 -28.31 -2.99
N LYS A 335 -6.97 -28.12 -4.04
CA LYS A 335 -7.48 -29.25 -4.85
C LYS A 335 -7.16 -29.14 -6.34
N ARG A 336 -5.98 -28.65 -6.73
CA ARG A 336 -5.51 -28.79 -8.14
C ARG A 336 -3.98 -28.86 -8.18
N SER A 337 -3.43 -29.98 -7.77
CA SER A 337 -2.30 -30.66 -8.41
C SER A 337 -2.05 -31.99 -7.70
N VAL A 338 -2.23 -33.06 -8.43
CA VAL A 338 -1.82 -34.40 -8.03
C VAL A 338 -0.29 -34.41 -8.05
N GLY A 339 0.36 -34.42 -6.85
CA GLY A 339 1.78 -34.69 -6.78
C GLY A 339 2.64 -33.87 -5.81
N GLU A 340 2.16 -32.81 -5.18
CA GLU A 340 3.00 -32.06 -4.23
C GLU A 340 2.48 -32.12 -2.78
N LYS A 341 3.38 -32.50 -1.89
CA LYS A 341 3.18 -32.56 -0.42
C LYS A 341 2.73 -31.17 0.06
N SER A 342 1.68 -31.14 0.86
CA SER A 342 1.05 -29.95 1.45
C SER A 342 2.06 -29.03 2.16
N VAL A 343 2.67 -28.14 1.43
CA VAL A 343 3.36 -26.96 1.96
C VAL A 343 2.32 -25.89 2.23
N GLY A 344 2.36 -25.28 3.39
CA GLY A 344 1.37 -24.39 3.98
C GLY A 344 0.63 -23.47 2.99
N LYS A 345 -0.67 -23.32 3.23
CA LYS A 345 -1.61 -22.57 2.38
C LYS A 345 -1.11 -21.14 2.12
N ARG A 346 -0.55 -20.91 0.96
CA ARG A 346 -0.02 -19.61 0.51
C ARG A 346 -0.55 -19.27 -0.88
N LEU A 347 -0.71 -17.99 -1.14
CA LEU A 347 -1.02 -17.41 -2.44
C LEU A 347 0.19 -16.60 -2.89
N GLU A 348 0.69 -16.90 -4.08
CA GLU A 348 1.79 -16.16 -4.69
C GLU A 348 1.26 -14.87 -5.34
N LEU A 349 1.92 -13.76 -5.06
CA LEU A 349 1.57 -12.44 -5.55
C LEU A 349 2.64 -11.94 -6.53
N PRO A 350 2.29 -11.02 -7.47
CA PRO A 350 3.28 -10.36 -8.30
C PRO A 350 4.40 -9.72 -7.48
N GLY A 351 5.64 -9.80 -8.00
CA GLY A 351 6.81 -9.29 -7.29
C GLY A 351 7.41 -10.25 -6.26
N GLY A 352 7.03 -11.55 -6.30
CA GLY A 352 7.61 -12.58 -5.42
C GLY A 352 7.13 -12.52 -3.96
N ARG A 353 6.06 -11.78 -3.70
CA ARG A 353 5.41 -11.75 -2.38
C ARG A 353 4.46 -12.92 -2.21
N HIS A 354 4.22 -13.29 -0.97
CA HIS A 354 3.26 -14.35 -0.65
C HIS A 354 2.25 -13.87 0.39
N LEU A 355 0.99 -14.24 0.17
CA LEU A 355 -0.07 -14.11 1.14
C LEU A 355 -0.24 -15.44 1.85
N LEU A 356 -0.22 -15.42 3.18
CA LEU A 356 -0.26 -16.63 4.02
C LEU A 356 -1.51 -16.66 4.89
N ARG A 357 -2.06 -17.86 5.05
CA ARG A 357 -3.06 -18.16 6.07
C ARG A 357 -2.36 -18.79 7.27
N ARG A 358 -2.32 -18.08 8.39
CA ARG A 358 -1.65 -18.49 9.62
C ARG A 358 -2.66 -18.76 10.74
N SER A 359 -2.40 -19.77 11.56
CA SER A 359 -3.15 -20.03 12.77
C SER A 359 -2.35 -19.54 13.97
N LEU A 360 -2.93 -18.63 14.74
CA LEU A 360 -2.37 -18.14 16.00
C LEU A 360 -3.08 -18.79 17.18
N ARG A 361 -2.33 -19.37 18.11
CA ARG A 361 -2.87 -19.83 19.40
C ARG A 361 -2.73 -18.68 20.39
N LEU A 362 -3.85 -18.07 20.74
CA LEU A 362 -3.90 -17.00 21.76
C LEU A 362 -4.01 -17.63 23.15
N GLY A 363 -2.85 -17.69 23.84
CA GLY A 363 -2.74 -18.00 25.26
C GLY A 363 -3.13 -19.43 25.66
N ARG A 364 -2.37 -20.03 26.60
CA ARG A 364 -2.62 -21.38 27.12
C ARG A 364 -3.95 -21.53 27.88
N ARG A 365 -4.60 -20.44 28.31
CA ARG A 365 -5.82 -20.49 29.16
C ARG A 365 -7.16 -20.41 28.41
N LEU A 366 -7.19 -19.97 27.14
CA LEU A 366 -8.47 -19.72 26.45
C LEU A 366 -8.77 -20.68 25.28
N GLY A 367 -7.86 -21.56 24.89
CA GLY A 367 -8.11 -22.57 23.84
C GLY A 367 -8.56 -22.00 22.47
N ARG A 368 -8.58 -20.67 22.29
CA ARG A 368 -9.02 -20.03 21.06
C ARG A 368 -7.90 -20.03 20.04
N GLN A 369 -8.18 -20.66 18.92
CA GLN A 369 -7.33 -20.64 17.74
C GLN A 369 -7.90 -19.58 16.79
N GLU A 370 -7.15 -18.51 16.56
CA GLU A 370 -7.50 -17.49 15.55
C GLU A 370 -6.72 -17.74 14.27
N VAL A 371 -7.36 -17.50 13.15
CA VAL A 371 -6.76 -17.62 11.83
C VAL A 371 -6.60 -16.23 11.24
N LEU A 372 -5.41 -15.94 10.71
CA LEU A 372 -5.05 -14.66 10.11
C LEU A 372 -4.69 -14.84 8.63
N LEU A 373 -5.03 -13.85 7.82
CA LEU A 373 -4.35 -13.58 6.56
C LEU A 373 -3.25 -12.55 6.82
N GLY A 374 -2.06 -12.79 6.33
CA GLY A 374 -0.95 -11.86 6.44
C GLY A 374 0.02 -12.02 5.28
N PHE A 375 0.73 -10.96 4.97
CA PHE A 375 1.85 -11.04 4.03
C PHE A 375 2.99 -11.82 4.67
N GLU A 376 3.69 -12.61 3.87
CA GLU A 376 4.99 -13.10 4.26
C GLU A 376 5.91 -11.87 4.42
N PRO A 377 6.68 -11.77 5.51
CA PRO A 377 7.64 -10.68 5.63
C PRO A 377 8.48 -10.66 4.35
N PHE A 378 8.58 -9.48 3.72
CA PHE A 378 9.33 -9.31 2.50
C PHE A 378 10.79 -9.69 2.79
N SER A 379 11.20 -10.87 2.33
CA SER A 379 12.59 -11.17 2.13
C SER A 379 13.06 -10.37 0.91
N GLY A 380 12.95 -9.05 1.00
CA GLY A 380 13.61 -8.15 0.08
C GLY A 380 15.06 -8.53 0.10
N GLY A 381 15.71 -8.68 -1.06
CA GLY A 381 17.08 -9.09 -1.25
C GLY A 381 18.17 -8.22 -0.59
N GLY A 382 17.90 -7.66 0.56
CA GLY A 382 18.84 -7.28 1.58
C GLY A 382 19.22 -8.57 2.32
N GLU A 383 20.47 -8.94 2.28
CA GLU A 383 21.05 -9.97 3.15
C GLU A 383 20.49 -9.74 4.55
N ALA A 384 19.78 -10.75 5.10
CA ALA A 384 19.39 -10.71 6.52
C ALA A 384 20.68 -10.44 7.28
N ALA A 385 20.77 -9.25 7.87
CA ALA A 385 22.01 -8.81 8.51
C ALA A 385 22.33 -9.77 9.63
N ASP A 386 23.57 -10.24 9.66
CA ASP A 386 24.06 -11.00 10.80
C ASP A 386 23.96 -10.08 12.03
N TYR A 387 23.48 -10.61 13.14
CA TYR A 387 23.39 -9.88 14.40
C TYR A 387 24.20 -10.56 15.49
N GLU A 388 24.73 -9.77 16.41
CA GLU A 388 25.51 -10.23 17.57
C GLU A 388 25.23 -9.32 18.76
N TYR A 389 24.78 -9.91 19.88
CA TYR A 389 24.48 -9.21 21.11
C TYR A 389 25.04 -9.95 22.31
N ILE A 390 25.60 -9.25 23.27
CA ILE A 390 26.10 -9.86 24.52
C ILE A 390 24.93 -9.96 25.49
N LEU A 391 24.63 -11.16 25.94
CA LEU A 391 23.68 -11.46 27.00
C LEU A 391 24.41 -11.77 28.30
N ALA A 392 24.25 -10.92 29.29
CA ALA A 392 24.69 -11.21 30.66
C ALA A 392 23.86 -12.38 31.24
N VAL A 393 24.49 -13.25 32.00
CA VAL A 393 23.84 -14.41 32.61
C VAL A 393 23.97 -14.36 34.12
N PRO A 394 22.90 -14.04 34.88
CA PRO A 394 21.54 -13.73 34.43
C PRO A 394 21.40 -12.32 33.84
N GLY A 395 20.45 -12.12 32.92
CA GLY A 395 20.18 -10.85 32.30
C GLY A 395 19.22 -10.98 31.11
N ALA A 396 19.01 -9.89 30.39
CA ALA A 396 18.17 -9.85 29.21
C ALA A 396 18.79 -8.94 28.14
N VAL A 397 18.58 -9.27 26.86
CA VAL A 397 19.04 -8.48 25.72
C VAL A 397 17.94 -8.40 24.67
N GLU A 398 17.69 -7.20 24.17
CA GLU A 398 16.81 -7.01 23.02
C GLU A 398 17.53 -7.36 21.73
N VAL A 399 16.86 -8.12 20.86
CA VAL A 399 17.34 -8.48 19.53
C VAL A 399 16.35 -7.93 18.52
N PRO A 400 16.58 -6.71 18.01
CA PRO A 400 15.65 -6.03 17.11
C PRO A 400 15.33 -6.83 15.84
N GLU A 401 16.29 -7.60 15.31
CA GLU A 401 16.12 -8.43 14.11
C GLU A 401 15.12 -9.58 14.33
N LEU A 402 14.89 -9.96 15.58
CA LEU A 402 13.89 -10.97 15.98
C LEU A 402 12.61 -10.35 16.51
N GLU A 403 12.60 -9.03 16.74
CA GLU A 403 11.54 -8.32 17.48
C GLU A 403 11.24 -8.98 18.85
N ALA A 404 12.27 -9.48 19.50
CA ALA A 404 12.19 -10.27 20.71
C ALA A 404 13.28 -9.89 21.70
N CYS A 405 13.01 -10.16 22.97
CA CYS A 405 13.99 -10.10 24.03
C CYS A 405 14.43 -11.52 24.39
N ILE A 406 15.72 -11.78 24.45
CA ILE A 406 16.26 -13.04 24.94
C ILE A 406 16.69 -12.84 26.39
N GLU A 407 16.12 -13.61 27.28
CA GLU A 407 16.32 -13.51 28.72
C GLU A 407 16.94 -14.79 29.28
N ALA A 408 17.99 -14.64 30.09
CA ALA A 408 18.57 -15.69 30.90
C ALA A 408 18.20 -15.48 32.39
N ARG A 409 17.43 -16.36 32.95
CA ARG A 409 17.00 -16.31 34.36
C ARG A 409 17.56 -17.45 35.17
N VAL A 410 17.94 -17.18 36.44
CA VAL A 410 18.14 -18.24 37.42
C VAL A 410 16.77 -18.65 37.94
N VAL A 411 16.45 -19.93 37.79
CA VAL A 411 15.16 -20.52 38.19
C VAL A 411 15.36 -21.65 39.20
N ASP A 412 14.31 -21.92 40.00
CA ASP A 412 14.27 -23.15 40.79
C ASP A 412 13.93 -24.32 39.87
N ALA A 413 14.86 -25.24 39.71
CA ALA A 413 14.72 -26.37 38.79
C ALA A 413 13.54 -27.30 39.18
N GLY A 414 13.15 -27.33 40.44
CA GLY A 414 11.99 -28.09 40.91
C GLY A 414 10.65 -27.48 40.47
N GLY A 415 10.61 -26.17 40.23
CA GLY A 415 9.43 -25.43 39.78
C GLY A 415 9.19 -25.45 38.27
N VAL A 416 10.11 -26.00 37.48
CA VAL A 416 10.00 -26.07 36.01
C VAL A 416 9.28 -27.38 35.60
N PRO A 417 8.29 -27.33 34.69
CA PRO A 417 7.60 -28.51 34.16
C PRO A 417 8.58 -29.57 33.63
N GLU A 418 8.24 -30.82 33.78
CA GLU A 418 9.14 -31.95 33.51
C GLU A 418 9.55 -32.03 32.04
N ASP A 419 8.66 -31.67 31.13
CA ASP A 419 8.88 -31.56 29.68
C ASP A 419 9.82 -30.43 29.28
N GLU A 420 9.96 -29.38 30.09
CA GLU A 420 10.85 -28.22 29.84
C GLU A 420 12.20 -28.30 30.59
N ARG A 421 12.38 -29.28 31.50
CA ARG A 421 13.65 -29.48 32.23
C ARG A 421 14.82 -29.80 31.33
N GLY A 422 14.59 -30.29 30.12
CA GLY A 422 15.61 -30.51 29.11
C GLY A 422 16.24 -29.23 28.54
N GLU A 423 15.64 -28.07 28.83
CA GLU A 423 16.11 -26.75 28.40
C GLU A 423 16.91 -26.00 29.48
N LEU A 424 17.10 -26.60 30.65
CA LEU A 424 17.80 -26.00 31.79
C LEU A 424 19.32 -26.18 31.68
N LEU A 425 20.04 -25.07 31.80
CA LEU A 425 21.47 -24.98 31.77
C LEU A 425 22.04 -25.02 33.19
N ASP A 426 23.20 -25.62 33.33
CA ASP A 426 23.93 -25.71 34.60
C ASP A 426 24.49 -24.35 34.99
N LEU A 427 24.16 -23.89 36.20
CA LEU A 427 24.57 -22.61 36.74
C LEU A 427 26.11 -22.52 36.92
N GLU A 428 26.75 -23.65 37.23
CA GLU A 428 28.19 -23.70 37.52
C GLU A 428 29.04 -23.71 36.25
N HIS A 429 28.50 -24.26 35.15
CA HIS A 429 29.25 -24.41 33.89
C HIS A 429 28.92 -23.29 32.88
N MET A 430 27.96 -22.39 33.19
CA MET A 430 27.66 -21.28 32.31
C MET A 430 28.57 -20.08 32.55
N PRO A 431 29.12 -19.47 31.50
CA PRO A 431 29.85 -18.22 31.63
C PRO A 431 28.93 -17.07 32.03
N LYS A 432 29.51 -16.00 32.58
CA LYS A 432 28.73 -14.79 32.98
C LYS A 432 28.14 -14.03 31.80
N GLU A 433 28.65 -14.25 30.60
CA GLU A 433 28.19 -13.63 29.36
C GLU A 433 28.20 -14.68 28.25
N VAL A 434 27.19 -14.61 27.38
CA VAL A 434 27.08 -15.39 26.15
C VAL A 434 26.76 -14.48 24.97
N LEU A 435 27.26 -14.83 23.79
CA LEU A 435 26.97 -14.12 22.56
C LEU A 435 25.68 -14.66 21.94
N ILE A 436 24.65 -13.85 21.86
CA ILE A 436 23.43 -14.16 21.11
C ILE A 436 23.62 -13.68 19.69
N ARG A 437 23.48 -14.61 18.72
CA ARG A 437 23.61 -14.31 17.30
C ARG A 437 22.70 -15.23 16.47
N ASN A 438 22.53 -14.92 15.18
CA ASN A 438 21.98 -15.90 14.26
C ASN A 438 23.02 -17.03 14.00
N TRP A 439 22.49 -18.22 13.69
CA TRP A 439 23.38 -19.33 13.32
C TRP A 439 24.13 -19.05 12.02
N ARG A 440 25.32 -19.68 11.85
CA ARG A 440 26.20 -19.52 10.68
C ARG A 440 26.47 -20.83 9.97
N ALA A 441 26.84 -20.74 8.71
CA ALA A 441 27.30 -21.94 7.96
C ALA A 441 28.51 -22.54 8.63
N GLY A 442 28.43 -23.84 8.98
CA GLY A 442 29.45 -24.56 9.73
C GLY A 442 29.12 -24.80 11.20
N ASP A 443 28.14 -24.08 11.76
CA ASP A 443 27.71 -24.31 13.15
C ASP A 443 27.23 -25.74 13.38
N ARG A 444 27.69 -26.31 14.49
CA ARG A 444 27.26 -27.63 14.98
C ARG A 444 26.64 -27.50 16.36
N TYR A 445 25.58 -28.25 16.57
CA TYR A 445 24.88 -28.34 17.84
C TYR A 445 24.80 -29.80 18.32
N TRP A 446 24.92 -30.03 19.61
CA TRP A 446 24.87 -31.36 20.23
C TRP A 446 23.58 -31.53 21.06
N PRO A 447 22.43 -31.86 20.47
CA PRO A 447 21.23 -32.12 21.26
C PRO A 447 21.49 -33.23 22.28
N ALA A 448 20.87 -33.15 23.44
CA ALA A 448 21.12 -33.98 24.65
C ALA A 448 21.14 -35.51 24.45
N HIS A 449 20.66 -36.02 23.32
CA HIS A 449 20.54 -37.45 23.04
C HIS A 449 21.41 -37.90 21.85
N THR A 450 22.35 -37.07 21.39
CA THR A 450 23.20 -37.41 20.23
C THR A 450 24.66 -37.52 20.62
N ALA A 451 25.29 -38.61 20.18
CA ALA A 451 26.74 -38.85 20.39
C ALA A 451 27.62 -37.96 19.49
N ALA A 452 27.07 -37.40 18.41
CA ALA A 452 27.79 -36.56 17.46
C ALA A 452 27.04 -35.22 17.20
N GLY A 453 27.82 -34.14 17.05
CA GLY A 453 27.25 -32.83 16.72
C GLY A 453 26.62 -32.83 15.34
N LYS A 454 25.38 -32.42 15.25
CA LYS A 454 24.65 -32.22 13.98
C LYS A 454 24.84 -30.81 13.45
N LYS A 455 24.86 -30.66 12.14
CA LYS A 455 24.89 -29.32 11.54
C LYS A 455 23.57 -28.59 11.85
N VAL A 456 23.65 -27.33 12.31
CA VAL A 456 22.46 -26.51 12.62
C VAL A 456 21.55 -26.42 11.41
N LYS A 457 22.12 -26.30 10.19
CA LYS A 457 21.33 -26.29 8.94
C LYS A 457 20.41 -27.50 8.79
N GLU A 458 20.87 -28.69 9.17
CA GLU A 458 20.12 -29.95 9.08
C GLU A 458 19.00 -29.97 10.15
N LEU A 459 19.34 -29.62 11.40
CA LEU A 459 18.37 -29.53 12.49
C LEU A 459 17.22 -28.56 12.21
N LEU A 460 17.54 -27.40 11.61
CA LEU A 460 16.52 -26.42 11.22
C LEU A 460 15.68 -26.90 10.02
N SER A 461 16.28 -27.69 9.10
CA SER A 461 15.51 -28.30 8.00
C SER A 461 14.57 -29.38 8.49
N ASP A 462 14.97 -30.20 9.47
CA ASP A 462 14.12 -31.22 10.11
C ASP A 462 12.92 -30.59 10.83
N ARG A 463 13.07 -29.34 11.32
CA ARG A 463 11.99 -28.53 11.91
C ARG A 463 11.19 -27.73 10.89
N HIS A 464 11.46 -27.89 9.59
CA HIS A 464 10.80 -27.14 8.52
C HIS A 464 10.95 -25.62 8.64
N ALA A 465 12.01 -25.12 9.26
CA ALA A 465 12.36 -23.71 9.27
C ALA A 465 12.81 -23.27 7.88
N ILE A 466 12.19 -22.22 7.32
CA ILE A 466 12.46 -21.73 5.96
C ILE A 466 12.63 -20.20 5.93
N GLY A 467 13.26 -19.68 4.88
CA GLY A 467 13.33 -18.24 4.60
C GLY A 467 14.12 -17.45 5.65
N ALA A 468 13.63 -16.25 5.97
CA ALA A 468 14.25 -15.33 6.93
C ALA A 468 14.26 -15.91 8.35
N GLU A 469 13.21 -16.64 8.76
CA GLU A 469 13.17 -17.32 10.06
C GLU A 469 14.36 -18.26 10.25
N LYS A 470 14.69 -19.05 9.22
CA LYS A 470 15.85 -19.95 9.25
C LYS A 470 17.16 -19.17 9.33
N LYS A 471 17.31 -18.07 8.59
CA LYS A 471 18.53 -17.26 8.58
C LYS A 471 18.75 -16.56 9.92
N LEU A 472 17.70 -16.02 10.53
CA LEU A 472 17.74 -15.26 11.77
C LEU A 472 17.64 -16.14 13.03
N TRP A 473 17.63 -17.48 12.91
CA TRP A 473 17.42 -18.38 14.06
C TRP A 473 18.44 -18.16 15.16
N PRO A 474 18.03 -17.80 16.39
CA PRO A 474 18.95 -17.42 17.46
C PRO A 474 19.65 -18.62 18.07
N VAL A 475 20.91 -18.38 18.36
CA VAL A 475 21.79 -19.29 19.10
C VAL A 475 22.56 -18.51 20.14
N ALA A 476 22.88 -19.13 21.27
CA ALA A 476 23.80 -18.61 22.26
C ALA A 476 25.14 -19.33 22.15
N VAL A 477 26.23 -18.56 22.07
CA VAL A 477 27.60 -19.04 21.96
C VAL A 477 28.35 -18.66 23.21
N ALA A 478 28.99 -19.61 23.84
CA ALA A 478 29.95 -19.36 24.92
C ALA A 478 31.37 -19.40 24.37
N GLU A 479 32.19 -18.44 24.77
CA GLU A 479 33.61 -18.36 24.33
C GLU A 479 34.38 -19.63 24.70
N GLY A 480 35.04 -20.22 23.73
CA GLY A 480 35.77 -21.47 23.90
C GLY A 480 34.92 -22.75 24.03
N CYS A 481 33.61 -22.64 24.18
CA CYS A 481 32.70 -23.77 24.40
C CYS A 481 31.77 -24.08 23.23
N GLY A 482 31.59 -23.13 22.30
CA GLY A 482 30.71 -23.28 21.16
C GLY A 482 29.24 -22.98 21.50
N LEU A 483 28.28 -23.61 20.78
CA LEU A 483 26.87 -23.38 20.95
C LEU A 483 26.32 -24.01 22.22
N VAL A 484 25.86 -23.20 23.18
CA VAL A 484 25.34 -23.65 24.48
C VAL A 484 23.81 -23.70 24.51
N TRP A 485 23.15 -22.88 23.65
CA TRP A 485 21.69 -22.84 23.54
C TRP A 485 21.27 -22.56 22.10
N MET A 486 20.15 -23.10 21.70
CA MET A 486 19.49 -22.83 20.43
C MET A 486 17.99 -22.85 20.63
N ARG A 487 17.28 -21.86 20.12
CA ARG A 487 15.82 -21.70 20.25
C ARG A 487 15.08 -23.00 19.94
N GLY A 488 14.30 -23.49 20.91
CA GLY A 488 13.43 -24.64 20.75
C GLY A 488 14.15 -26.00 20.65
N PHE A 489 15.40 -26.09 21.04
CA PHE A 489 16.14 -27.34 21.12
C PHE A 489 16.61 -27.59 22.56
N ALA A 490 16.63 -28.85 22.96
CA ALA A 490 17.20 -29.24 24.24
C ALA A 490 18.67 -28.84 24.32
N VAL A 491 19.13 -28.36 25.49
CA VAL A 491 20.51 -27.92 25.68
C VAL A 491 21.50 -29.10 25.55
N PRO A 492 22.73 -28.83 25.09
CA PRO A 492 23.77 -29.87 25.00
C PRO A 492 24.03 -30.55 26.35
N ALA A 493 24.27 -31.83 26.35
CA ALA A 493 24.51 -32.64 27.57
C ALA A 493 25.61 -32.05 28.48
N ALA A 494 26.63 -31.42 27.88
CA ALA A 494 27.76 -30.82 28.62
C ALA A 494 27.35 -29.57 29.44
N PHE A 495 26.25 -28.92 29.08
CA PHE A 495 25.74 -27.69 29.74
C PHE A 495 24.41 -27.90 30.42
N ARG A 496 23.90 -29.13 30.44
CA ARG A 496 22.59 -29.42 31.04
C ARG A 496 22.68 -29.44 32.55
N ALA A 497 21.73 -28.85 33.22
CA ALA A 497 21.61 -28.90 34.67
C ALA A 497 21.53 -30.36 35.16
N PRO A 498 22.32 -30.76 36.17
CA PRO A 498 22.33 -32.12 36.70
C PRO A 498 21.00 -32.51 37.32
N ALA A 499 20.67 -33.80 37.31
CA ALA A 499 19.49 -34.32 37.96
C ALA A 499 19.54 -34.03 39.48
N GLY A 500 18.63 -33.19 39.98
CA GLY A 500 18.63 -32.77 41.41
C GLY A 500 19.21 -31.37 41.67
N ALA A 501 19.66 -30.63 40.62
CA ALA A 501 20.03 -29.25 40.79
C ALA A 501 18.87 -28.44 41.40
N ARG A 502 19.18 -27.63 42.43
CA ARG A 502 18.16 -26.73 43.03
C ARG A 502 17.96 -25.49 42.19
N LYS A 503 19.04 -24.98 41.56
CA LYS A 503 18.99 -23.80 40.72
C LYS A 503 19.58 -24.09 39.35
N ALA A 504 18.98 -23.54 38.34
CA ALA A 504 19.45 -23.68 36.95
C ALA A 504 19.25 -22.35 36.19
N ILE A 505 19.90 -22.20 35.04
CA ILE A 505 19.67 -21.08 34.14
C ILE A 505 18.69 -21.54 33.06
N TRP A 506 17.72 -20.68 32.79
CA TRP A 506 16.76 -20.87 31.71
C TRP A 506 16.85 -19.71 30.73
N ILE A 507 17.28 -19.99 29.48
CA ILE A 507 17.31 -19.01 28.41
C ILE A 507 16.01 -19.12 27.60
N ARG A 508 15.29 -18.02 27.48
CA ARG A 508 13.99 -17.96 26.80
C ARG A 508 13.91 -16.74 25.88
N GLU A 509 13.18 -16.90 24.81
CA GLU A 509 12.71 -15.78 23.98
C GLU A 509 11.39 -15.26 24.54
N MET A 510 11.37 -13.97 24.83
CA MET A 510 10.19 -13.24 25.28
C MET A 510 9.76 -12.30 24.16
N ALA A 511 8.45 -12.16 23.94
CA ALA A 511 7.96 -11.13 23.02
C ALA A 511 8.46 -9.76 23.52
N GLY A 512 9.11 -8.99 22.67
CA GLY A 512 9.62 -7.66 23.01
C GLY A 512 8.52 -6.81 23.62
N MET A 513 8.79 -6.19 24.74
CA MET A 513 7.95 -5.11 25.25
C MET A 513 8.29 -3.87 24.40
N MET A 514 7.45 -3.56 23.38
CA MET A 514 7.33 -2.23 22.80
C MET A 514 6.13 -1.53 23.40
#